data_43141ce207cf48d4286b4b93fe349346
#
_entry.id   43141ce207cf48d4286b4b93fe349346
#
_cell.length_a   1.000
_cell.length_b   1.000
_cell.length_c   1.000
_cell.angle_alpha   90.00
_cell.angle_beta   90.00
_cell.angle_gamma   90.00
#
_symmetry.space_group_name_H-M   'P 1'
#
loop_
_entity.id
_entity.type
_entity.pdbx_description
1 polymer ?
#
loop_
_entity_poly.entity_id
_entity_poly.type
_entity_poly.pdbx_seq_one_letter_code
_entity_poly.pdbx_strand_id
1 'polypeptide(L)'
;MNNNNPYILVLGASIVDIIGFSKREFKAKDSNPGAIKISLGGVCRNIAENLARVGVNTEFISTLGDDSNGRNILEHSKRIGYKMNNSLILKDECTPTYMAILNEEGEMESAIVDMESINKMESSFIDLKAEIFENAEYTIVDADNPQLLEYVLKKFQGKTKFILDPVSANKATKISHLMKYFHTIKP
;
A
#
# COMPACT_ATOMS: atom_id res chain seq x y z
N MET A 1 -21.83 -12.94 -22.92
CA MET A 1 -21.95 -13.20 -21.46
C MET A 1 -20.59 -12.85 -20.88
N ASN A 2 -20.45 -11.70 -20.23
CA ASN A 2 -19.20 -11.30 -19.58
C ASN A 2 -19.01 -12.21 -18.35
N ASN A 3 -18.13 -13.19 -18.48
CA ASN A 3 -17.64 -13.99 -17.36
C ASN A 3 -16.71 -13.13 -16.49
N ASN A 4 -17.22 -12.05 -15.91
CA ASN A 4 -16.48 -11.33 -14.90
C ASN A 4 -16.67 -12.09 -13.58
N ASN A 5 -15.71 -12.94 -13.24
CA ASN A 5 -15.59 -13.42 -11.87
C ASN A 5 -15.53 -12.21 -10.94
N PRO A 6 -16.39 -12.11 -9.93
CA PRO A 6 -16.34 -11.00 -8.98
C PRO A 6 -14.95 -10.89 -8.36
N TYR A 7 -14.51 -9.68 -8.10
CA TYR A 7 -13.21 -9.43 -7.49
C TYR A 7 -13.29 -8.30 -6.48
N ILE A 8 -12.32 -8.29 -5.59
CA ILE A 8 -12.07 -7.19 -4.67
C ILE A 8 -10.92 -6.37 -5.23
N LEU A 9 -11.15 -5.05 -5.36
CA LEU A 9 -10.11 -4.09 -5.66
C LEU A 9 -9.47 -3.59 -4.37
N VAL A 10 -8.17 -3.52 -4.35
CA VAL A 10 -7.40 -2.85 -3.29
C VAL A 10 -6.67 -1.67 -3.92
N LEU A 11 -6.74 -0.49 -3.30
CA LEU A 11 -6.03 0.71 -3.72
C LEU A 11 -5.27 1.28 -2.54
N GLY A 12 -3.95 1.38 -2.63
CA GLY A 12 -3.15 1.96 -1.55
C GLY A 12 -1.66 1.66 -1.66
N ALA A 13 -0.95 1.87 -0.57
CA ALA A 13 0.50 1.79 -0.56
C ALA A 13 1.02 0.34 -0.57
N SER A 14 2.11 0.15 -1.32
CA SER A 14 3.02 -0.98 -1.23
C SER A 14 4.40 -0.46 -0.88
N ILE A 15 5.02 -1.00 0.15
CA ILE A 15 6.22 -0.46 0.80
C ILE A 15 7.26 -1.56 0.95
N VAL A 16 8.53 -1.20 0.90
CA VAL A 16 9.63 -2.07 1.32
C VAL A 16 10.09 -1.64 2.70
N ASP A 17 10.04 -2.55 3.66
CA ASP A 17 10.55 -2.33 5.02
C ASP A 17 11.97 -2.89 5.13
N ILE A 18 12.93 -2.04 5.49
CA ILE A 18 14.34 -2.39 5.73
C ILE A 18 14.63 -2.12 7.20
N ILE A 19 14.80 -3.18 7.99
CA ILE A 19 15.01 -3.05 9.42
C ILE A 19 16.42 -3.58 9.78
N GLY A 20 17.25 -2.69 10.31
CA GLY A 20 18.55 -3.02 10.89
C GLY A 20 18.41 -3.27 12.39
N PHE A 21 18.93 -4.40 12.87
CA PHE A 21 18.95 -4.77 14.30
C PHE A 21 20.40 -4.76 14.79
N SER A 22 20.73 -3.89 15.74
CA SER A 22 22.04 -3.95 16.39
C SER A 22 22.14 -5.20 17.25
N LYS A 23 23.30 -5.89 17.21
CA LYS A 23 23.59 -7.04 18.06
C LYS A 23 24.30 -6.67 19.37
N ARG A 24 24.63 -5.41 19.56
CA ARG A 24 25.33 -4.85 20.71
C ARG A 24 24.75 -3.46 20.98
N GLU A 25 25.14 -2.87 22.13
CA GLU A 25 24.86 -1.49 22.46
C GLU A 25 25.06 -0.57 21.25
N PHE A 26 23.97 0.12 20.86
CA PHE A 26 23.97 0.99 19.68
C PHE A 26 24.87 2.21 19.90
N LYS A 27 25.80 2.44 18.99
CA LYS A 27 26.70 3.61 19.01
C LYS A 27 26.38 4.51 17.82
N ALA A 28 25.86 5.70 18.14
CA ALA A 28 25.63 6.73 17.11
C ALA A 28 26.95 7.14 16.46
N LYS A 29 26.91 7.43 15.14
CA LYS A 29 28.05 7.87 14.33
C LYS A 29 29.15 6.81 14.18
N ASP A 30 28.84 5.55 14.39
CA ASP A 30 29.74 4.41 14.22
C ASP A 30 29.07 3.27 13.44
N SER A 31 29.88 2.30 12.99
CA SER A 31 29.38 1.07 12.35
C SER A 31 28.98 0.06 13.43
N ASN A 32 27.68 -0.25 13.50
CA ASN A 32 27.15 -1.19 14.46
C ASN A 32 27.02 -2.58 13.83
N PRO A 33 27.68 -3.61 14.36
CA PRO A 33 27.47 -4.99 13.93
C PRO A 33 26.04 -5.42 14.18
N GLY A 34 25.35 -5.94 13.15
CA GLY A 34 23.94 -6.21 13.27
C GLY A 34 23.42 -7.25 12.28
N ALA A 35 22.11 -7.28 12.14
CA ALA A 35 21.40 -8.03 11.12
C ALA A 35 20.46 -7.07 10.36
N ILE A 36 20.24 -7.33 9.09
CA ILE A 36 19.29 -6.56 8.27
C ILE A 36 18.18 -7.51 7.81
N LYS A 37 16.94 -7.10 8.00
CA LYS A 37 15.75 -7.76 7.50
C LYS A 37 15.08 -6.87 6.47
N ILE A 38 14.79 -7.43 5.31
CA ILE A 38 14.00 -6.77 4.25
C ILE A 38 12.68 -7.53 4.12
N SER A 39 11.58 -6.81 4.14
CA SER A 39 10.23 -7.36 3.97
C SER A 39 9.37 -6.45 3.12
N LEU A 40 8.36 -7.05 2.49
CA LEU A 40 7.36 -6.29 1.76
C LEU A 40 6.25 -5.89 2.73
N GLY A 41 6.01 -4.59 2.83
CA GLY A 41 5.06 -3.94 3.71
C GLY A 41 3.96 -3.19 2.95
N GLY A 42 3.28 -2.31 3.68
CA GLY A 42 2.09 -1.59 3.22
C GLY A 42 0.80 -2.29 3.63
N VAL A 43 -0.09 -1.55 4.28
CA VAL A 43 -1.35 -2.10 4.79
C VAL A 43 -2.18 -2.69 3.65
N CYS A 44 -2.38 -1.94 2.57
CA CYS A 44 -3.13 -2.41 1.41
C CYS A 44 -2.46 -3.60 0.71
N ARG A 45 -1.12 -3.62 0.60
CA ARG A 45 -0.42 -4.79 0.05
C ARG A 45 -0.63 -6.04 0.93
N ASN A 46 -0.56 -5.89 2.26
CA ASN A 46 -0.82 -7.01 3.18
C ASN A 46 -2.26 -7.53 3.05
N ILE A 47 -3.23 -6.63 2.88
CA ILE A 47 -4.63 -7.00 2.65
C ILE A 47 -4.77 -7.77 1.33
N ALA A 48 -4.20 -7.26 0.23
CA ALA A 48 -4.26 -7.92 -1.08
C ALA A 48 -3.63 -9.32 -1.04
N GLU A 49 -2.49 -9.48 -0.38
CA GLU A 49 -1.85 -10.78 -0.17
C GLU A 49 -2.76 -11.74 0.63
N ASN A 50 -3.32 -11.29 1.74
CA ASN A 50 -4.16 -12.14 2.59
C ASN A 50 -5.44 -12.58 1.86
N LEU A 51 -6.09 -11.68 1.11
CA LEU A 51 -7.24 -12.01 0.28
C LEU A 51 -6.90 -13.08 -0.76
N ALA A 52 -5.80 -12.92 -1.47
CA ALA A 52 -5.37 -13.90 -2.47
C ALA A 52 -5.03 -15.26 -1.83
N ARG A 53 -4.39 -15.27 -0.65
CA ARG A 53 -4.06 -16.51 0.08
C ARG A 53 -5.29 -17.29 0.53
N VAL A 54 -6.42 -16.62 0.76
CA VAL A 54 -7.70 -17.29 1.08
C VAL A 54 -8.56 -17.53 -0.17
N GLY A 55 -8.00 -17.36 -1.38
CA GLY A 55 -8.65 -17.71 -2.65
C GLY A 55 -9.58 -16.63 -3.21
N VAL A 56 -9.55 -15.41 -2.70
CA VAL A 56 -10.33 -14.28 -3.23
C VAL A 56 -9.64 -13.70 -4.47
N ASN A 57 -10.39 -13.54 -5.56
CA ASN A 57 -9.89 -12.86 -6.77
C ASN A 57 -9.63 -11.40 -6.43
N THR A 58 -8.36 -10.97 -6.50
CA THR A 58 -7.90 -9.69 -5.97
C THR A 58 -7.11 -8.93 -7.04
N GLU A 59 -7.55 -7.71 -7.31
CA GLU A 59 -6.81 -6.68 -8.06
C GLU A 59 -6.22 -5.70 -7.07
N PHE A 60 -4.97 -5.30 -7.25
CA PHE A 60 -4.31 -4.32 -6.40
C PHE A 60 -3.67 -3.22 -7.24
N ILE A 61 -4.06 -1.98 -6.99
CA ILE A 61 -3.50 -0.78 -7.61
C ILE A 61 -2.65 -0.06 -6.57
N SER A 62 -1.38 0.13 -6.87
CA SER A 62 -0.41 0.84 -6.04
C SER A 62 0.53 1.68 -6.91
N THR A 63 1.36 2.50 -6.28
CA THR A 63 2.46 3.21 -6.93
C THR A 63 3.78 2.51 -6.61
N LEU A 64 4.57 2.25 -7.63
CA LEU A 64 5.89 1.63 -7.51
C LEU A 64 6.90 2.42 -8.35
N GLY A 65 8.15 2.43 -7.96
CA GLY A 65 9.24 2.83 -8.82
C GLY A 65 9.62 1.76 -9.84
N ASP A 66 10.23 2.14 -10.95
CA ASP A 66 10.88 1.21 -11.88
C ASP A 66 12.28 0.82 -11.36
N ASP A 67 12.32 0.29 -10.16
CA ASP A 67 13.51 -0.15 -9.47
C ASP A 67 13.48 -1.65 -9.11
N SER A 68 14.52 -2.14 -8.44
CA SER A 68 14.58 -3.53 -8.00
C SER A 68 13.50 -3.89 -6.97
N ASN A 69 13.13 -2.94 -6.11
CA ASN A 69 12.10 -3.12 -5.09
C ASN A 69 10.71 -3.25 -5.73
N GLY A 70 10.37 -2.37 -6.70
CA GLY A 70 9.13 -2.45 -7.44
C GLY A 70 8.99 -3.76 -8.22
N ARG A 71 10.07 -4.18 -8.90
CA ARG A 71 10.09 -5.48 -9.59
C ARG A 71 9.89 -6.65 -8.64
N ASN A 72 10.52 -6.63 -7.46
CA ASN A 72 10.36 -7.68 -6.44
C ASN A 72 8.90 -7.76 -5.93
N ILE A 73 8.25 -6.61 -5.71
CA ILE A 73 6.82 -6.55 -5.33
C ILE A 73 5.94 -7.17 -6.42
N LEU A 74 6.17 -6.83 -7.70
CA LEU A 74 5.40 -7.37 -8.81
C LEU A 74 5.61 -8.88 -9.00
N GLU A 75 6.81 -9.38 -8.81
CA GLU A 75 7.11 -10.81 -8.85
C GLU A 75 6.46 -11.55 -7.69
N HIS A 76 6.51 -10.96 -6.49
CA HIS A 76 5.84 -11.49 -5.31
C HIS A 76 4.32 -11.60 -5.55
N SER A 77 3.71 -10.54 -6.10
CA SER A 77 2.27 -10.53 -6.37
C SER A 77 1.84 -11.67 -7.30
N LYS A 78 2.61 -11.90 -8.36
CA LYS A 78 2.38 -13.02 -9.31
C LYS A 78 2.46 -14.37 -8.61
N ARG A 79 3.45 -14.56 -7.73
CA ARG A 79 3.65 -15.82 -6.99
C ARG A 79 2.52 -16.09 -6.00
N ILE A 80 1.98 -15.06 -5.37
CA ILE A 80 0.88 -15.18 -4.40
C ILE A 80 -0.48 -15.28 -5.10
N GLY A 81 -0.67 -14.60 -6.23
CA GLY A 81 -1.90 -14.67 -7.04
C GLY A 81 -2.79 -13.43 -6.97
N TYR A 82 -2.33 -12.30 -6.40
CA TYR A 82 -3.02 -11.02 -6.58
C TYR A 82 -2.43 -10.25 -7.76
N LYS A 83 -3.29 -9.55 -8.48
CA LYS A 83 -2.92 -8.91 -9.75
C LYS A 83 -2.57 -7.44 -9.52
N MET A 84 -1.43 -7.00 -10.04
CA MET A 84 -0.95 -5.62 -9.97
C MET A 84 -0.73 -4.98 -11.35
N ASN A 85 -1.30 -5.56 -12.41
CA ASN A 85 -1.09 -5.08 -13.79
C ASN A 85 -1.58 -3.65 -14.03
N ASN A 86 -2.43 -3.15 -13.15
CA ASN A 86 -3.01 -1.81 -13.21
C ASN A 86 -2.34 -0.81 -12.27
N SER A 87 -1.24 -1.17 -11.63
CA SER A 87 -0.45 -0.26 -10.78
C SER A 87 0.28 0.78 -11.61
N LEU A 88 0.55 1.93 -10.98
CA LEU A 88 1.36 3.01 -11.56
C LEU A 88 2.84 2.69 -11.34
N ILE A 89 3.58 2.56 -12.44
CA ILE A 89 5.03 2.40 -12.40
C ILE A 89 5.68 3.71 -12.81
N LEU A 90 6.44 4.30 -11.90
CA LEU A 90 7.07 5.59 -12.06
C LEU A 90 8.53 5.41 -12.48
N LYS A 91 8.84 5.90 -13.68
CA LYS A 91 10.23 5.94 -14.17
C LYS A 91 11.04 6.94 -13.35
N ASP A 92 12.28 6.60 -13.06
CA ASP A 92 13.24 7.45 -12.32
C ASP A 92 12.81 7.80 -10.88
N GLU A 93 11.87 7.02 -10.30
CA GLU A 93 11.42 7.17 -8.91
C GLU A 93 11.70 5.89 -8.11
N CYS A 94 11.84 6.07 -6.79
CA CYS A 94 12.00 4.95 -5.89
C CYS A 94 10.64 4.36 -5.47
N THR A 95 10.61 3.03 -5.32
CA THR A 95 9.50 2.35 -4.65
C THR A 95 9.44 2.79 -3.19
N PRO A 96 8.24 3.09 -2.64
CA PRO A 96 8.11 3.52 -1.25
C PRO A 96 8.87 2.62 -0.30
N THR A 97 9.71 3.21 0.54
CA THR A 97 10.62 2.48 1.42
C THR A 97 10.59 3.08 2.83
N TYR A 98 10.51 2.21 3.82
CA TYR A 98 10.70 2.52 5.23
C TYR A 98 11.98 1.85 5.72
N MET A 99 12.91 2.63 6.27
CA MET A 99 14.15 2.12 6.84
C MET A 99 14.22 2.49 8.30
N ALA A 100 14.43 1.52 9.19
CA ALA A 100 14.63 1.76 10.61
C ALA A 100 15.85 1.03 11.15
N ILE A 101 16.47 1.62 12.18
CA ILE A 101 17.54 1.04 12.95
C ILE A 101 17.03 0.84 14.37
N LEU A 102 17.12 -0.38 14.85
CA LEU A 102 16.75 -0.79 16.20
C LEU A 102 18.02 -1.13 17.00
N ASN A 103 18.01 -0.79 18.27
CA ASN A 103 19.06 -1.20 19.21
C ASN A 103 18.97 -2.69 19.58
N GLU A 104 19.81 -3.15 20.49
CA GLU A 104 19.85 -4.53 20.96
C GLU A 104 18.60 -4.96 21.74
N GLU A 105 17.84 -4.01 22.27
CA GLU A 105 16.56 -4.22 22.97
C GLU A 105 15.37 -4.23 22.00
N GLY A 106 15.61 -3.88 20.72
CA GLY A 106 14.58 -3.81 19.69
C GLY A 106 13.84 -2.46 19.67
N GLU A 107 14.34 -1.45 20.37
CA GLU A 107 13.79 -0.10 20.34
C GLU A 107 14.35 0.69 19.17
N MET A 108 13.53 1.57 18.61
CA MET A 108 13.88 2.35 17.42
C MET A 108 14.80 3.53 17.78
N GLU A 109 16.02 3.48 17.26
CA GLU A 109 17.01 4.55 17.37
C GLU A 109 16.82 5.63 16.29
N SER A 110 16.47 5.22 15.08
CA SER A 110 16.28 6.13 13.94
C SER A 110 15.46 5.48 12.85
N ALA A 111 14.78 6.31 12.04
CA ALA A 111 14.11 5.86 10.82
C ALA A 111 14.19 6.92 9.72
N ILE A 112 14.20 6.45 8.48
CA ILE A 112 14.06 7.27 7.26
C ILE A 112 12.87 6.70 6.48
N VAL A 113 12.04 7.60 5.99
CA VAL A 113 10.83 7.26 5.24
C VAL A 113 10.88 7.96 3.89
N ASP A 114 10.88 7.18 2.83
CA ASP A 114 10.74 7.67 1.45
C ASP A 114 9.42 7.14 0.88
N MET A 115 8.39 7.99 0.90
CA MET A 115 7.03 7.65 0.45
C MET A 115 6.44 8.72 -0.47
N GLU A 116 7.24 9.65 -0.99
CA GLU A 116 6.73 10.75 -1.82
C GLU A 116 6.08 10.26 -3.12
N SER A 117 6.58 9.16 -3.67
CA SER A 117 6.03 8.56 -4.89
C SER A 117 4.56 8.14 -4.77
N ILE A 118 4.06 7.87 -3.56
CA ILE A 118 2.63 7.55 -3.33
C ILE A 118 1.73 8.71 -3.79
N ASN A 119 2.16 9.95 -3.60
CA ASN A 119 1.40 11.14 -3.95
C ASN A 119 1.39 11.45 -5.45
N LYS A 120 2.19 10.74 -6.25
CA LYS A 120 2.26 10.93 -7.70
C LYS A 120 1.18 10.19 -8.48
N MET A 121 0.40 9.35 -7.81
CA MET A 121 -0.82 8.81 -8.40
C MET A 121 -1.91 9.88 -8.38
N GLU A 122 -2.18 10.47 -9.54
CA GLU A 122 -3.17 11.52 -9.72
C GLU A 122 -4.53 10.99 -10.15
N SER A 123 -5.56 11.85 -10.06
CA SER A 123 -6.91 11.52 -10.50
C SER A 123 -7.00 11.11 -11.97
N SER A 124 -6.17 11.69 -12.83
CA SER A 124 -6.07 11.34 -14.26
C SER A 124 -5.71 9.86 -14.49
N PHE A 125 -4.82 9.31 -13.65
CA PHE A 125 -4.50 7.88 -13.71
C PHE A 125 -5.69 7.01 -13.28
N ILE A 126 -6.43 7.42 -12.25
CA ILE A 126 -7.66 6.74 -11.80
C ILE A 126 -8.73 6.76 -12.89
N ASP A 127 -8.83 7.86 -13.66
CA ASP A 127 -9.78 7.98 -14.76
C ASP A 127 -9.54 6.94 -15.85
N LEU A 128 -8.27 6.66 -16.16
CA LEU A 128 -7.88 5.61 -17.11
C LEU A 128 -8.21 4.20 -16.62
N LYS A 129 -8.48 4.04 -15.32
CA LYS A 129 -8.78 2.77 -14.66
C LYS A 129 -10.22 2.68 -14.15
N ALA A 130 -11.09 3.61 -14.56
CA ALA A 130 -12.45 3.73 -14.01
C ALA A 130 -13.23 2.41 -14.05
N GLU A 131 -13.16 1.67 -15.15
CA GLU A 131 -13.86 0.38 -15.33
C GLU A 131 -13.50 -0.63 -14.24
N ILE A 132 -12.26 -0.62 -13.73
CA ILE A 132 -11.80 -1.54 -12.68
C ILE A 132 -12.49 -1.22 -11.35
N PHE A 133 -12.73 0.06 -11.06
CA PHE A 133 -13.46 0.48 -9.87
C PHE A 133 -14.95 0.18 -10.00
N GLU A 134 -15.54 0.43 -11.16
CA GLU A 134 -16.97 0.25 -11.40
C GLU A 134 -17.42 -1.20 -11.39
N ASN A 135 -16.53 -2.13 -11.73
CA ASN A 135 -16.82 -3.56 -11.74
C ASN A 135 -16.36 -4.30 -10.46
N ALA A 136 -15.69 -3.62 -9.53
CA ALA A 136 -15.29 -4.21 -8.26
C ALA A 136 -16.49 -4.35 -7.32
N GLU A 137 -16.64 -5.52 -6.68
CA GLU A 137 -17.69 -5.72 -5.66
C GLU A 137 -17.42 -4.88 -4.42
N TYR A 138 -16.16 -4.87 -3.98
CA TYR A 138 -15.64 -4.02 -2.91
C TYR A 138 -14.35 -3.35 -3.36
N THR A 139 -14.15 -2.12 -2.89
CA THR A 139 -12.88 -1.42 -3.03
C THR A 139 -12.33 -1.11 -1.64
N ILE A 140 -11.19 -1.73 -1.31
CA ILE A 140 -10.48 -1.52 -0.04
C ILE A 140 -9.44 -0.44 -0.26
N VAL A 141 -9.39 0.54 0.64
CA VAL A 141 -8.50 1.69 0.54
C VAL A 141 -7.82 1.98 1.88
N ASP A 142 -6.66 2.62 1.82
CA ASP A 142 -5.99 3.20 2.97
C ASP A 142 -6.09 4.73 3.00
N ALA A 143 -5.47 5.35 4.00
CA ALA A 143 -5.46 6.79 4.20
C ALA A 143 -4.09 7.44 3.88
N ASP A 144 -3.25 6.79 3.07
CA ASP A 144 -1.91 7.27 2.77
C ASP A 144 -1.89 8.47 1.82
N ASN A 145 -2.85 8.53 0.89
CA ASN A 145 -3.05 9.69 0.00
C ASN A 145 -4.47 10.24 0.17
N PRO A 146 -4.74 11.16 1.12
CA PRO A 146 -6.08 11.67 1.41
C PRO A 146 -6.76 12.37 0.24
N GLN A 147 -6.01 13.07 -0.61
CA GLN A 147 -6.55 13.81 -1.75
C GLN A 147 -7.06 12.84 -2.84
N LEU A 148 -6.26 11.84 -3.18
CA LEU A 148 -6.66 10.81 -4.12
C LEU A 148 -7.84 9.99 -3.57
N LEU A 149 -7.80 9.65 -2.28
CA LEU A 149 -8.87 8.94 -1.60
C LEU A 149 -10.21 9.69 -1.72
N GLU A 150 -10.22 10.98 -1.43
CA GLU A 150 -11.42 11.79 -1.55
C GLU A 150 -11.98 11.80 -2.98
N TYR A 151 -11.10 11.93 -3.97
CA TYR A 151 -11.48 11.86 -5.39
C TYR A 151 -12.14 10.52 -5.72
N VAL A 152 -11.49 9.41 -5.37
CA VAL A 152 -11.97 8.05 -5.66
C VAL A 152 -13.32 7.80 -5.00
N LEU A 153 -13.48 8.17 -3.73
CA LEU A 153 -14.73 8.00 -3.00
C LEU A 153 -15.89 8.76 -3.65
N LYS A 154 -15.66 10.02 -4.02
CA LYS A 154 -16.69 10.84 -4.68
C LYS A 154 -17.07 10.32 -6.07
N LYS A 155 -16.06 9.92 -6.84
CA LYS A 155 -16.26 9.47 -8.23
C LYS A 155 -17.00 8.15 -8.32
N PHE A 156 -16.66 7.19 -7.45
CA PHE A 156 -17.20 5.83 -7.53
C PHE A 156 -18.26 5.54 -6.46
N GLN A 157 -18.79 6.56 -5.80
CA GLN A 157 -19.90 6.41 -4.85
C GLN A 157 -21.08 5.68 -5.53
N GLY A 158 -21.55 4.61 -4.88
CA GLY A 158 -22.66 3.80 -5.38
C GLY A 158 -22.30 2.82 -6.51
N LYS A 159 -21.05 2.81 -6.99
CA LYS A 159 -20.54 1.84 -7.97
C LYS A 159 -19.92 0.61 -7.31
N THR A 160 -19.17 0.83 -6.24
CA THR A 160 -18.55 -0.20 -5.42
C THR A 160 -18.76 0.11 -3.94
N LYS A 161 -18.58 -0.87 -3.06
CA LYS A 161 -18.65 -0.69 -1.61
C LYS A 161 -17.26 -0.45 -1.04
N PHE A 162 -17.04 0.74 -0.47
CA PHE A 162 -15.73 1.09 0.08
C PHE A 162 -15.50 0.52 1.48
N ILE A 163 -14.32 -0.05 1.68
CA ILE A 163 -13.80 -0.52 2.98
C ILE A 163 -12.52 0.27 3.27
N LEU A 164 -12.45 0.87 4.46
CA LEU A 164 -11.30 1.64 4.91
C LEU A 164 -10.46 0.88 5.92
N ASP A 165 -9.15 0.84 5.72
CA ASP A 165 -8.15 0.67 6.78
C ASP A 165 -7.43 2.01 6.97
N PRO A 166 -7.62 2.71 8.09
CA PRO A 166 -7.08 4.06 8.28
C PRO A 166 -5.58 4.08 8.57
N VAL A 167 -4.93 2.93 8.69
CA VAL A 167 -3.48 2.76 8.96
C VAL A 167 -3.07 3.24 10.36
N SER A 168 -3.50 4.43 10.77
CA SER A 168 -3.22 5.01 12.10
C SER A 168 -4.25 6.05 12.51
N ALA A 169 -4.35 6.32 13.81
CA ALA A 169 -5.23 7.35 14.35
C ALA A 169 -4.96 8.74 13.73
N ASN A 170 -3.70 9.10 13.52
CA ASN A 170 -3.32 10.37 12.90
C ASN A 170 -3.81 10.48 11.45
N LYS A 171 -3.75 9.40 10.67
CA LYS A 171 -4.27 9.39 9.30
C LYS A 171 -5.79 9.40 9.28
N ALA A 172 -6.45 8.62 10.17
CA ALA A 172 -7.90 8.62 10.33
C ALA A 172 -8.47 10.02 10.59
N THR A 173 -7.82 10.81 11.45
CA THR A 173 -8.24 12.18 11.77
C THR A 173 -8.28 13.08 10.52
N LYS A 174 -7.29 12.95 9.62
CA LYS A 174 -7.20 13.76 8.40
C LYS A 174 -8.34 13.51 7.41
N ILE A 175 -8.93 12.33 7.44
CA ILE A 175 -10.00 11.90 6.53
C ILE A 175 -11.36 11.76 7.23
N SER A 176 -11.52 12.27 8.46
CA SER A 176 -12.75 12.12 9.26
C SER A 176 -14.01 12.59 8.52
N HIS A 177 -13.91 13.62 7.67
CA HIS A 177 -15.00 14.15 6.87
C HIS A 177 -15.47 13.18 5.76
N LEU A 178 -14.69 12.14 5.45
CA LEU A 178 -14.98 11.15 4.42
C LEU A 178 -15.70 9.91 4.96
N MET A 179 -15.88 9.76 6.28
CA MET A 179 -16.43 8.55 6.90
C MET A 179 -17.78 8.11 6.34
N LYS A 180 -18.60 9.06 5.90
CA LYS A 180 -19.92 8.79 5.29
C LYS A 180 -19.89 7.99 3.98
N TYR A 181 -18.75 7.91 3.32
CA TYR A 181 -18.60 7.18 2.05
C TYR A 181 -18.29 5.69 2.25
N PHE A 182 -17.88 5.28 3.44
CA PHE A 182 -17.47 3.91 3.68
C PHE A 182 -18.63 3.02 4.10
N HIS A 183 -18.66 1.83 3.50
CA HIS A 183 -19.53 0.73 3.93
C HIS A 183 -19.01 0.08 5.22
N THR A 184 -17.66 -0.05 5.31
CA THR A 184 -17.00 -0.69 6.45
C THR A 184 -15.72 0.06 6.78
N ILE A 185 -15.42 0.19 8.06
CA ILE A 185 -14.16 0.72 8.58
C ILE A 185 -13.55 -0.34 9.49
N LYS A 186 -12.29 -0.71 9.21
CA LYS A 186 -11.49 -1.58 10.06
C LYS A 186 -10.61 -0.68 10.92
N PRO A 187 -10.81 -0.59 12.24
CA PRO A 187 -10.01 0.23 13.14
C PRO A 187 -8.60 -0.32 13.36
#